data_846b03db715dfe73362e6ee9a814a92a
#
_entry.id   846b03db715dfe73362e6ee9a814a92a
#
_cell.length_a   1.000
_cell.length_b   1.000
_cell.length_c   1.000
_cell.angle_alpha   90.00
_cell.angle_beta   90.00
_cell.angle_gamma   90.00
#
_symmetry.space_group_name_H-M   'P 1'
#
loop_
_entity.id
_entity.type
_entity.pdbx_description
1 polymer ?
#
loop_
_entity_poly.entity_id
_entity_poly.type
_entity_poly.pdbx_seq_one_letter_code
_entity_poly.pdbx_strand_id
1 'polypeptide(L)'
;IELQQQSSSLASSVKSFVSGGFGGICAVLVGHPFDLIKTRLQTAPPGTYSGALDVTNKTIRADGLRGLYRGMGPPLIGVTPIFALSFFSYDLGKKLVYAATPNRADQTLNLTELSIAGFFSAIPTTLVAGPAERIKVLLQLQGQSESGPKYSGPVDVVRQLYKEGGMRSIFKGTGGTLARDGPGSAAYFAAYEVAKRSLTPAGSDPNDLNIMTTITAGGLAGMANWALAIPPDVVKSRYQGAPEGTYKSFMDCARKTVMADGVGA
;
A
#
# COMPACT_ATOMS: atom_id res chain seq x y z
N ILE A 1 27.22 24.07 -14.56
CA ILE A 1 27.37 22.74 -13.92
C ILE A 1 26.21 22.51 -12.94
N GLU A 2 25.88 23.43 -12.02
CA GLU A 2 24.77 23.30 -11.06
C GLU A 2 23.40 23.18 -11.74
N LEU A 3 23.11 23.98 -12.77
CA LEU A 3 21.84 23.92 -13.50
C LEU A 3 21.67 22.58 -14.25
N GLN A 4 22.73 22.01 -14.76
CA GLN A 4 22.71 20.69 -15.42
C GLN A 4 22.50 19.55 -14.41
N GLN A 5 23.10 19.65 -13.23
CA GLN A 5 22.95 18.68 -12.16
C GLN A 5 21.55 18.73 -11.54
N GLN A 6 20.98 19.93 -11.41
CA GLN A 6 19.62 20.15 -10.94
C GLN A 6 18.57 19.68 -11.94
N SER A 7 18.77 19.90 -13.24
CA SER A 7 17.89 19.39 -14.29
C SER A 7 17.92 17.87 -14.41
N SER A 8 19.08 17.24 -14.26
CA SER A 8 19.20 15.79 -14.25
C SER A 8 18.52 15.16 -13.02
N SER A 9 18.61 15.82 -11.86
CA SER A 9 17.92 15.39 -10.62
C SER A 9 16.40 15.48 -10.75
N LEU A 10 15.88 16.57 -11.33
CA LEU A 10 14.44 16.73 -11.55
C LEU A 10 13.91 15.71 -12.55
N ALA A 11 14.63 15.51 -13.66
CA ALA A 11 14.26 14.51 -14.66
C ALA A 11 14.21 13.08 -14.09
N SER A 12 15.17 12.73 -13.23
CA SER A 12 15.20 11.44 -12.53
C SER A 12 13.98 11.29 -11.59
N SER A 13 13.62 12.33 -10.85
CA SER A 13 12.48 12.32 -9.94
C SER A 13 11.14 12.21 -10.69
N VAL A 14 10.99 12.93 -11.80
CA VAL A 14 9.82 12.81 -12.69
C VAL A 14 9.73 11.42 -13.30
N LYS A 15 10.86 10.84 -13.73
CA LYS A 15 10.92 9.48 -14.26
C LYS A 15 10.46 8.46 -13.20
N SER A 16 10.94 8.56 -11.96
CA SER A 16 10.52 7.67 -10.86
C SER A 16 9.03 7.79 -10.57
N PHE A 17 8.48 9.01 -10.56
CA PHE A 17 7.05 9.24 -10.36
C PHE A 17 6.20 8.62 -11.48
N VAL A 18 6.55 8.88 -12.74
CA VAL A 18 5.84 8.33 -13.91
C VAL A 18 5.95 6.81 -13.96
N SER A 19 7.15 6.26 -13.71
CA SER A 19 7.37 4.80 -13.68
C SER A 19 6.55 4.13 -12.56
N GLY A 20 6.52 4.74 -11.37
CA GLY A 20 5.71 4.26 -10.25
C GLY A 20 4.22 4.31 -10.56
N GLY A 21 3.74 5.40 -11.16
CA GLY A 21 2.34 5.53 -11.62
C GLY A 21 1.97 4.46 -12.64
N PHE A 22 2.82 4.25 -13.64
CA PHE A 22 2.61 3.20 -14.64
C PHE A 22 2.63 1.80 -14.01
N GLY A 23 3.57 1.54 -13.09
CA GLY A 23 3.61 0.32 -12.30
C GLY A 23 2.32 0.10 -11.48
N GLY A 24 1.79 1.16 -10.88
CA GLY A 24 0.50 1.13 -10.19
C GLY A 24 -0.67 0.78 -11.11
N ILE A 25 -0.71 1.34 -12.32
CA ILE A 25 -1.71 0.98 -13.35
C ILE A 25 -1.60 -0.51 -13.69
N CYS A 26 -0.40 -1.00 -13.97
CA CYS A 26 -0.17 -2.41 -14.29
C CYS A 26 -0.57 -3.32 -13.12
N ALA A 27 -0.23 -2.94 -11.89
CA ALA A 27 -0.59 -3.69 -10.69
C ALA A 27 -2.12 -3.81 -10.54
N VAL A 28 -2.86 -2.72 -10.76
CA VAL A 28 -4.33 -2.74 -10.74
C VAL A 28 -4.88 -3.60 -11.88
N LEU A 29 -4.37 -3.45 -13.09
CA LEU A 29 -4.83 -4.22 -14.25
C LEU A 29 -4.68 -5.73 -14.04
N VAL A 30 -3.55 -6.17 -13.51
CA VAL A 30 -3.26 -7.60 -13.27
C VAL A 30 -3.96 -8.10 -12.00
N GLY A 31 -3.99 -7.28 -10.93
CA GLY A 31 -4.53 -7.66 -9.63
C GLY A 31 -6.05 -7.65 -9.56
N HIS A 32 -6.72 -6.75 -10.30
CA HIS A 32 -8.16 -6.53 -10.18
C HIS A 32 -9.05 -7.77 -10.39
N PRO A 33 -8.79 -8.66 -11.36
CA PRO A 33 -9.54 -9.92 -11.48
C PRO A 33 -9.52 -10.76 -10.21
N PHE A 34 -8.36 -10.86 -9.54
CA PHE A 34 -8.21 -11.61 -8.29
C PHE A 34 -8.94 -10.93 -7.13
N ASP A 35 -8.88 -9.59 -7.05
CA ASP A 35 -9.61 -8.82 -6.07
C ASP A 35 -11.12 -8.95 -6.23
N LEU A 36 -11.62 -8.93 -7.46
CA LEU A 36 -13.04 -9.14 -7.76
C LEU A 36 -13.50 -10.54 -7.33
N ILE A 37 -12.73 -11.58 -7.69
CA ILE A 37 -13.04 -12.96 -7.31
C ILE A 37 -13.07 -13.11 -5.80
N LYS A 38 -12.05 -12.60 -5.10
CA LYS A 38 -11.95 -12.61 -3.64
C LYS A 38 -13.16 -11.91 -3.01
N THR A 39 -13.48 -10.71 -3.48
CA THR A 39 -14.61 -9.92 -2.95
C THR A 39 -15.93 -10.64 -3.13
N ARG A 40 -16.18 -11.20 -4.32
CA ARG A 40 -17.40 -11.98 -4.58
C ARG A 40 -17.51 -13.22 -3.67
N LEU A 41 -16.40 -13.94 -3.45
CA LEU A 41 -16.39 -15.08 -2.52
C LEU A 41 -16.69 -14.65 -1.07
N GLN A 42 -16.18 -13.51 -0.65
CA GLN A 42 -16.34 -13.03 0.73
C GLN A 42 -17.72 -12.43 1.01
N THR A 43 -18.37 -11.85 0.00
CA THR A 43 -19.64 -11.12 0.17
C THR A 43 -20.87 -11.90 -0.27
N ALA A 44 -20.71 -13.00 -0.98
CA ALA A 44 -21.84 -13.80 -1.44
C ALA A 44 -22.45 -14.62 -0.29
N PRO A 45 -23.78 -14.86 -0.34
CA PRO A 45 -24.41 -15.79 0.58
C PRO A 45 -23.77 -17.18 0.56
N PRO A 46 -23.72 -17.89 1.69
CA PRO A 46 -23.17 -19.25 1.75
C PRO A 46 -23.81 -20.16 0.68
N GLY A 47 -23.00 -20.93 -0.02
CA GLY A 47 -23.45 -21.85 -1.06
C GLY A 47 -23.62 -21.25 -2.46
N THR A 48 -23.45 -19.92 -2.64
CA THR A 48 -23.54 -19.28 -3.98
C THR A 48 -22.40 -19.69 -4.90
N TYR A 49 -21.22 -19.85 -4.35
CA TYR A 49 -20.00 -20.23 -5.07
C TYR A 49 -19.29 -21.39 -4.38
N SER A 50 -18.82 -22.35 -5.16
CA SER A 50 -18.03 -23.49 -4.66
C SER A 50 -16.51 -23.16 -4.52
N GLY A 51 -16.06 -22.04 -5.08
CA GLY A 51 -14.67 -21.60 -5.00
C GLY A 51 -14.32 -20.55 -6.06
N ALA A 52 -13.04 -20.15 -6.10
CA ALA A 52 -12.55 -19.09 -6.99
C ALA A 52 -12.79 -19.40 -8.48
N LEU A 53 -12.60 -20.65 -8.90
CA LEU A 53 -12.83 -21.08 -10.28
C LEU A 53 -14.31 -20.99 -10.67
N ASP A 54 -15.22 -21.31 -9.75
CA ASP A 54 -16.67 -21.21 -9.99
C ASP A 54 -17.08 -19.74 -10.15
N VAL A 55 -16.57 -18.84 -9.30
CA VAL A 55 -16.77 -17.38 -9.45
C VAL A 55 -16.29 -16.91 -10.82
N THR A 56 -15.08 -17.32 -11.21
CA THR A 56 -14.48 -16.92 -12.49
C THR A 56 -15.34 -17.39 -13.66
N ASN A 57 -15.71 -18.65 -13.68
CA ASN A 57 -16.53 -19.23 -14.74
C ASN A 57 -17.92 -18.61 -14.83
N LYS A 58 -18.59 -18.40 -13.68
CA LYS A 58 -19.90 -17.74 -13.64
C LYS A 58 -19.80 -16.29 -14.11
N THR A 59 -18.72 -15.58 -13.71
CA THR A 59 -18.50 -14.18 -14.13
C THR A 59 -18.28 -14.10 -15.64
N ILE A 60 -17.41 -14.96 -16.21
CA ILE A 60 -17.12 -14.95 -17.64
C ILE A 60 -18.36 -15.37 -18.46
N ARG A 61 -19.15 -16.31 -17.97
CA ARG A 61 -20.40 -16.72 -18.65
C ARG A 61 -21.46 -15.62 -18.65
N ALA A 62 -21.55 -14.83 -17.58
CA ALA A 62 -22.55 -13.77 -17.45
C ALA A 62 -22.16 -12.48 -18.19
N ASP A 63 -20.93 -12.00 -17.99
CA ASP A 63 -20.48 -10.67 -18.40
C ASP A 63 -19.28 -10.71 -19.37
N GLY A 64 -18.82 -11.90 -19.78
CA GLY A 64 -17.61 -12.10 -20.56
C GLY A 64 -16.34 -11.75 -19.77
N LEU A 65 -15.19 -11.67 -20.48
CA LEU A 65 -13.90 -11.30 -19.86
C LEU A 65 -13.94 -9.88 -19.24
N ARG A 66 -14.74 -8.97 -19.79
CA ARG A 66 -14.93 -7.61 -19.23
C ARG A 66 -15.55 -7.63 -17.85
N GLY A 67 -16.31 -8.67 -17.51
CA GLY A 67 -16.90 -8.84 -16.18
C GLY A 67 -15.86 -8.93 -15.06
N LEU A 68 -14.66 -9.44 -15.34
CA LEU A 68 -13.54 -9.52 -14.40
C LEU A 68 -12.92 -8.15 -14.07
N TYR A 69 -13.17 -7.15 -14.91
CA TYR A 69 -12.67 -5.77 -14.74
C TYR A 69 -13.74 -4.79 -14.28
N ARG A 70 -14.92 -5.31 -13.92
CA ARG A 70 -16.01 -4.46 -13.43
C ARG A 70 -15.64 -3.81 -12.09
N GLY A 71 -15.77 -2.48 -12.02
CA GLY A 71 -15.42 -1.71 -10.82
C GLY A 71 -13.94 -1.38 -10.67
N MET A 72 -13.12 -1.52 -11.71
CA MET A 72 -11.68 -1.21 -11.68
C MET A 72 -11.38 0.30 -11.56
N GLY A 73 -12.30 1.17 -11.96
CA GLY A 73 -12.06 2.62 -11.99
C GLY A 73 -11.62 3.22 -10.64
N PRO A 74 -12.37 3.02 -9.55
CA PRO A 74 -11.98 3.56 -8.24
C PRO A 74 -10.58 3.09 -7.76
N PRO A 75 -10.22 1.79 -7.81
CA PRO A 75 -8.86 1.36 -7.52
C PRO A 75 -7.81 2.02 -8.40
N LEU A 76 -8.06 2.15 -9.70
CA LEU A 76 -7.11 2.75 -10.63
C LEU A 76 -6.80 4.21 -10.26
N ILE A 77 -7.83 4.99 -9.96
CA ILE A 77 -7.68 6.40 -9.56
C ILE A 77 -7.02 6.53 -8.17
N GLY A 78 -7.35 5.63 -7.24
CA GLY A 78 -6.85 5.71 -5.86
C GLY A 78 -5.44 5.16 -5.69
N VAL A 79 -5.13 4.03 -6.30
CA VAL A 79 -3.86 3.31 -6.09
C VAL A 79 -2.72 3.91 -6.91
N THR A 80 -2.99 4.32 -8.16
CA THR A 80 -1.94 4.83 -9.07
C THR A 80 -1.15 6.02 -8.50
N PRO A 81 -1.78 7.09 -7.96
CA PRO A 81 -1.04 8.21 -7.37
C PRO A 81 -0.22 7.80 -6.13
N ILE A 82 -0.73 6.85 -5.35
CA ILE A 82 -0.04 6.33 -4.15
C ILE A 82 1.24 5.59 -4.56
N PHE A 83 1.18 4.74 -5.59
CA PHE A 83 2.37 4.07 -6.12
C PHE A 83 3.37 5.06 -6.70
N ALA A 84 2.90 6.03 -7.51
CA ALA A 84 3.76 7.08 -8.05
C ALA A 84 4.50 7.84 -6.93
N LEU A 85 3.78 8.24 -5.88
CA LEU A 85 4.35 8.92 -4.73
C LEU A 85 5.32 8.03 -3.95
N SER A 86 5.02 6.75 -3.78
CA SER A 86 5.88 5.80 -3.05
C SER A 86 7.24 5.64 -3.75
N PHE A 87 7.25 5.40 -5.07
CA PHE A 87 8.50 5.26 -5.81
C PHE A 87 9.28 6.57 -5.89
N PHE A 88 8.61 7.70 -6.09
CA PHE A 88 9.24 9.02 -6.03
C PHE A 88 9.90 9.27 -4.67
N SER A 89 9.18 8.99 -3.58
CA SER A 89 9.67 9.20 -2.22
C SER A 89 10.81 8.23 -1.86
N TYR A 90 10.77 7.00 -2.39
CA TYR A 90 11.87 6.05 -2.24
C TYR A 90 13.14 6.55 -2.96
N ASP A 91 13.02 7.06 -4.18
CA ASP A 91 14.14 7.64 -4.92
C ASP A 91 14.70 8.86 -4.19
N LEU A 92 13.84 9.73 -3.64
CA LEU A 92 14.26 10.84 -2.78
C LEU A 92 14.98 10.34 -1.52
N GLY A 93 14.48 9.31 -0.86
CA GLY A 93 15.10 8.68 0.30
C GLY A 93 16.51 8.17 0.00
N LYS A 94 16.73 7.52 -1.15
CA LYS A 94 18.07 7.13 -1.60
C LYS A 94 18.98 8.33 -1.78
N LYS A 95 18.50 9.40 -2.43
CA LYS A 95 19.28 10.64 -2.60
C LYS A 95 19.68 11.28 -1.27
N LEU A 96 18.81 11.26 -0.28
CA LEU A 96 19.12 11.75 1.07
C LEU A 96 20.17 10.88 1.76
N VAL A 97 20.12 9.55 1.62
CA VAL A 97 21.15 8.64 2.14
C VAL A 97 22.50 8.92 1.48
N TYR A 98 22.55 9.11 0.16
CA TYR A 98 23.79 9.50 -0.53
C TYR A 98 24.34 10.84 -0.04
N ALA A 99 23.47 11.83 0.16
CA ALA A 99 23.88 13.15 0.66
C ALA A 99 24.41 13.08 2.12
N ALA A 100 23.88 12.17 2.94
CA ALA A 100 24.33 11.97 4.31
C ALA A 100 25.65 11.17 4.42
N THR A 101 26.06 10.49 3.34
CA THR A 101 27.28 9.66 3.30
C THR A 101 28.20 10.05 2.13
N PRO A 102 28.75 11.30 2.10
CA PRO A 102 29.48 11.79 0.93
C PRO A 102 30.82 11.07 0.68
N ASN A 103 31.47 10.53 1.72
CA ASN A 103 32.78 9.87 1.63
C ASN A 103 32.68 8.34 1.46
N ARG A 104 31.77 7.90 0.64
CA ARG A 104 31.47 6.50 0.41
C ARG A 104 32.49 5.86 -0.53
N ALA A 105 33.04 4.71 -0.15
CA ALA A 105 33.99 3.93 -0.97
C ALA A 105 33.24 3.15 -2.08
N ASP A 106 31.99 2.75 -1.83
CA ASP A 106 31.16 2.01 -2.77
C ASP A 106 29.93 2.84 -3.18
N GLN A 107 29.59 2.81 -4.46
CA GLN A 107 28.43 3.50 -5.03
C GLN A 107 27.10 2.74 -4.79
N THR A 108 27.15 1.54 -4.23
CA THR A 108 25.96 0.74 -3.96
C THR A 108 25.44 0.97 -2.55
N LEU A 109 24.10 1.09 -2.40
CA LEU A 109 23.47 1.16 -1.09
C LEU A 109 23.44 -0.23 -0.44
N ASN A 110 23.74 -0.28 0.85
CA ASN A 110 23.59 -1.52 1.62
C ASN A 110 22.11 -1.74 2.03
N LEU A 111 21.81 -2.93 2.56
CA LEU A 111 20.42 -3.30 2.91
C LEU A 111 19.82 -2.38 3.97
N THR A 112 20.61 -1.92 4.94
CA THR A 112 20.14 -0.99 5.98
C THR A 112 19.76 0.35 5.38
N GLU A 113 20.57 0.88 4.48
CA GLU A 113 20.30 2.14 3.79
C GLU A 113 19.09 2.06 2.85
N LEU A 114 18.93 0.95 2.16
CA LEU A 114 17.72 0.68 1.36
C LEU A 114 16.47 0.57 2.23
N SER A 115 16.58 -0.06 3.40
CA SER A 115 15.49 -0.15 4.37
C SER A 115 15.11 1.22 4.93
N ILE A 116 16.09 2.08 5.23
CA ILE A 116 15.88 3.47 5.66
C ILE A 116 15.19 4.28 4.55
N ALA A 117 15.64 4.18 3.31
CA ALA A 117 15.00 4.83 2.17
C ALA A 117 13.57 4.32 1.96
N GLY A 118 13.34 3.01 2.13
CA GLY A 118 12.03 2.38 2.07
C GLY A 118 11.10 2.87 3.18
N PHE A 119 11.56 2.92 4.41
CA PHE A 119 10.81 3.48 5.53
C PHE A 119 10.47 4.96 5.30
N PHE A 120 11.44 5.74 4.83
CA PHE A 120 11.23 7.14 4.48
C PHE A 120 10.13 7.31 3.43
N SER A 121 10.06 6.42 2.42
CA SER A 121 9.04 6.49 1.37
C SER A 121 7.61 6.34 1.91
N ALA A 122 7.44 5.64 3.03
CA ALA A 122 6.14 5.46 3.66
C ALA A 122 5.59 6.76 4.27
N ILE A 123 6.43 7.72 4.67
CA ILE A 123 6.00 8.95 5.35
C ILE A 123 5.13 9.81 4.43
N PRO A 124 5.62 10.31 3.26
CA PRO A 124 4.79 11.12 2.36
C PRO A 124 3.61 10.31 1.79
N THR A 125 3.81 9.03 1.51
CA THR A 125 2.76 8.14 1.01
C THR A 125 1.63 8.01 2.03
N THR A 126 1.94 7.81 3.30
CA THR A 126 0.96 7.68 4.39
C THR A 126 0.20 8.99 4.65
N LEU A 127 0.85 10.15 4.49
CA LEU A 127 0.17 11.44 4.61
C LEU A 127 -0.96 11.62 3.59
N VAL A 128 -0.83 11.02 2.42
CA VAL A 128 -1.88 11.03 1.39
C VAL A 128 -2.85 9.87 1.56
N ALA A 129 -2.32 8.66 1.79
CA ALA A 129 -3.11 7.44 1.89
C ALA A 129 -3.97 7.40 3.17
N GLY A 130 -3.47 7.88 4.32
CA GLY A 130 -4.15 7.80 5.61
C GLY A 130 -5.54 8.45 5.61
N PRO A 131 -5.70 9.72 5.21
CA PRO A 131 -7.00 10.36 5.04
C PRO A 131 -7.91 9.64 4.04
N ALA A 132 -7.36 9.21 2.89
CA ALA A 132 -8.13 8.52 1.87
C ALA A 132 -8.66 7.17 2.36
N GLU A 133 -7.84 6.39 3.08
CA GLU A 133 -8.27 5.14 3.70
C GLU A 133 -9.34 5.36 4.76
N ARG A 134 -9.20 6.39 5.61
CA ARG A 134 -10.22 6.71 6.62
C ARG A 134 -11.56 7.04 5.99
N ILE A 135 -11.58 7.86 4.95
CA ILE A 135 -12.80 8.20 4.21
C ILE A 135 -13.44 6.92 3.64
N LYS A 136 -12.62 6.06 3.02
CA LYS A 136 -13.06 4.78 2.46
C LYS A 136 -13.67 3.88 3.54
N VAL A 137 -13.01 3.72 4.68
CA VAL A 137 -13.49 2.87 5.79
C VAL A 137 -14.82 3.38 6.30
N LEU A 138 -14.99 4.68 6.53
CA LEU A 138 -16.25 5.26 7.01
C LEU A 138 -17.40 5.07 6.02
N LEU A 139 -17.13 5.21 4.72
CA LEU A 139 -18.13 4.93 3.68
C LEU A 139 -18.49 3.44 3.60
N GLN A 140 -17.53 2.55 3.84
CA GLN A 140 -17.77 1.10 3.83
C GLN A 140 -18.54 0.62 5.07
N LEU A 141 -18.30 1.23 6.23
CA LEU A 141 -19.02 0.92 7.47
C LEU A 141 -20.43 1.52 7.50
N GLN A 142 -20.69 2.52 6.65
CA GLN A 142 -22.03 3.07 6.48
C GLN A 142 -22.99 1.97 5.98
N GLY A 143 -24.05 1.70 6.73
CA GLY A 143 -25.02 0.65 6.42
C GLY A 143 -24.81 -0.66 7.20
N GLN A 144 -23.71 -0.81 7.93
CA GLN A 144 -23.54 -1.91 8.89
C GLN A 144 -24.16 -1.59 10.26
N SER A 145 -24.47 -0.32 10.53
CA SER A 145 -25.13 0.14 11.75
C SER A 145 -26.32 1.06 11.38
N GLU A 146 -27.49 0.72 11.86
CA GLU A 146 -28.73 1.51 11.61
C GLU A 146 -28.68 2.92 12.22
N SER A 147 -27.85 3.14 13.25
CA SER A 147 -27.71 4.39 13.99
C SER A 147 -26.45 5.17 13.67
N GLY A 148 -25.64 4.74 12.69
CA GLY A 148 -24.40 5.41 12.31
C GLY A 148 -24.63 6.69 11.47
N PRO A 149 -23.62 7.58 11.42
CA PRO A 149 -23.69 8.77 10.57
C PRO A 149 -23.87 8.37 9.10
N LYS A 150 -24.76 9.08 8.41
CA LYS A 150 -25.02 8.87 6.98
C LYS A 150 -24.20 9.89 6.18
N TYR A 151 -23.39 9.39 5.26
CA TYR A 151 -22.57 10.21 4.37
C TYR A 151 -23.09 10.12 2.94
N SER A 152 -23.23 11.24 2.26
CA SER A 152 -23.64 11.28 0.84
C SER A 152 -22.49 11.03 -0.14
N GLY A 153 -21.24 10.95 0.35
CA GLY A 153 -20.07 10.67 -0.46
C GLY A 153 -18.76 11.10 0.21
N PRO A 154 -17.61 10.92 -0.46
CA PRO A 154 -16.28 11.19 0.12
C PRO A 154 -16.12 12.65 0.61
N VAL A 155 -16.63 13.61 -0.16
CA VAL A 155 -16.54 15.05 0.18
C VAL A 155 -17.36 15.37 1.44
N ASP A 156 -18.51 14.75 1.59
CA ASP A 156 -19.35 14.91 2.77
C ASP A 156 -18.70 14.33 4.02
N VAL A 157 -18.03 13.15 3.90
CA VAL A 157 -17.21 12.59 4.98
C VAL A 157 -16.15 13.59 5.44
N VAL A 158 -15.38 14.17 4.51
CA VAL A 158 -14.36 15.17 4.85
C VAL A 158 -14.97 16.36 5.58
N ARG A 159 -16.10 16.88 5.09
CA ARG A 159 -16.79 18.02 5.70
C ARG A 159 -17.28 17.71 7.12
N GLN A 160 -17.87 16.54 7.34
CA GLN A 160 -18.34 16.12 8.66
C GLN A 160 -17.16 15.90 9.62
N LEU A 161 -16.12 15.15 9.22
CA LEU A 161 -14.92 14.95 10.03
C LEU A 161 -14.23 16.27 10.41
N TYR A 162 -14.20 17.22 9.48
CA TYR A 162 -13.62 18.55 9.77
C TYR A 162 -14.45 19.33 10.79
N LYS A 163 -15.78 19.23 10.73
CA LYS A 163 -16.69 19.85 11.71
C LYS A 163 -16.58 19.19 13.10
N GLU A 164 -16.38 17.86 13.17
CA GLU A 164 -16.28 17.10 14.42
C GLU A 164 -14.99 17.37 15.19
N GLY A 165 -13.85 17.40 14.49
CA GLY A 165 -12.54 17.51 15.17
C GLY A 165 -11.44 18.13 14.31
N GLY A 166 -11.80 18.86 13.26
CA GLY A 166 -10.86 19.53 12.37
C GLY A 166 -9.93 18.56 11.65
N MET A 167 -8.73 19.03 11.34
CA MET A 167 -7.70 18.23 10.68
C MET A 167 -7.32 16.97 11.48
N ARG A 168 -7.34 17.04 12.81
CA ARG A 168 -7.03 15.89 13.67
C ARG A 168 -7.98 14.71 13.45
N SER A 169 -9.26 14.98 13.20
CA SER A 169 -10.23 13.94 12.89
C SER A 169 -9.96 13.29 11.53
N ILE A 170 -9.58 14.06 10.52
CA ILE A 170 -9.25 13.56 9.18
C ILE A 170 -8.03 12.64 9.23
N PHE A 171 -7.00 13.01 10.01
CA PHE A 171 -5.76 12.24 10.15
C PHE A 171 -5.79 11.19 11.27
N LYS A 172 -6.94 10.95 11.91
CA LYS A 172 -7.07 9.93 12.95
C LYS A 172 -6.78 8.53 12.35
N GLY A 173 -5.84 7.82 12.95
CA GLY A 173 -5.39 6.49 12.49
C GLY A 173 -4.25 6.51 11.48
N THR A 174 -3.82 7.69 10.98
CA THR A 174 -2.66 7.82 10.07
C THR A 174 -1.38 7.26 10.69
N GLY A 175 -1.18 7.42 12.01
CA GLY A 175 -0.06 6.78 12.72
C GLY A 175 -0.10 5.25 12.66
N GLY A 176 -1.29 4.65 12.71
CA GLY A 176 -1.48 3.20 12.51
C GLY A 176 -1.15 2.77 11.07
N THR A 177 -1.50 3.60 10.09
CA THR A 177 -1.12 3.37 8.69
C THR A 177 0.41 3.43 8.53
N LEU A 178 1.08 4.41 9.15
CA LEU A 178 2.54 4.50 9.11
C LEU A 178 3.22 3.31 9.82
N ALA A 179 2.66 2.87 10.95
CA ALA A 179 3.16 1.70 11.68
C ALA A 179 3.04 0.40 10.85
N ARG A 180 2.07 0.32 9.94
CA ARG A 180 1.94 -0.74 8.95
C ARG A 180 2.91 -0.55 7.78
N ASP A 181 2.85 0.62 7.15
CA ASP A 181 3.50 0.88 5.86
C ASP A 181 5.00 1.13 5.99
N GLY A 182 5.47 1.70 7.11
CA GLY A 182 6.89 1.96 7.34
C GLY A 182 7.73 0.69 7.34
N PRO A 183 7.52 -0.25 8.28
CA PRO A 183 8.23 -1.52 8.29
C PRO A 183 7.96 -2.37 7.05
N GLY A 184 6.72 -2.36 6.54
CA GLY A 184 6.34 -3.06 5.32
C GLY A 184 7.13 -2.57 4.10
N SER A 185 7.22 -1.26 3.88
CA SER A 185 8.00 -0.68 2.78
C SER A 185 9.49 -0.95 2.92
N ALA A 186 10.03 -0.86 4.14
CA ALA A 186 11.44 -1.22 4.38
C ALA A 186 11.71 -2.67 3.99
N ALA A 187 10.86 -3.60 4.42
CA ALA A 187 10.97 -5.01 4.07
C ALA A 187 10.79 -5.26 2.57
N TYR A 188 9.86 -4.57 1.92
CA TYR A 188 9.63 -4.68 0.49
C TYR A 188 10.89 -4.35 -0.30
N PHE A 189 11.46 -3.17 -0.08
CA PHE A 189 12.63 -2.72 -0.85
C PHE A 189 13.88 -3.52 -0.52
N ALA A 190 14.09 -3.90 0.75
CA ALA A 190 15.19 -4.77 1.14
C ALA A 190 15.08 -6.16 0.51
N ALA A 191 13.91 -6.80 0.61
CA ALA A 191 13.68 -8.13 0.03
C ALA A 191 13.75 -8.11 -1.50
N TYR A 192 13.26 -7.05 -2.14
CA TYR A 192 13.39 -6.86 -3.59
C TYR A 192 14.86 -6.84 -4.01
N GLU A 193 15.69 -6.07 -3.32
CA GLU A 193 17.11 -5.95 -3.66
C GLU A 193 17.89 -7.25 -3.39
N VAL A 194 17.58 -7.94 -2.27
CA VAL A 194 18.17 -9.26 -1.98
C VAL A 194 17.80 -10.27 -3.06
N ALA A 195 16.51 -10.37 -3.39
CA ALA A 195 16.03 -11.29 -4.42
C ALA A 195 16.63 -10.97 -5.79
N LYS A 196 16.69 -9.67 -6.15
CA LYS A 196 17.32 -9.20 -7.38
C LYS A 196 18.79 -9.65 -7.47
N ARG A 197 19.57 -9.38 -6.42
CA ARG A 197 21.00 -9.77 -6.37
C ARG A 197 21.19 -11.30 -6.43
N SER A 198 20.33 -12.05 -5.76
CA SER A 198 20.42 -13.52 -5.72
C SER A 198 20.00 -14.19 -7.02
N LEU A 199 19.07 -13.58 -7.77
CA LEU A 199 18.55 -14.11 -9.03
C LEU A 199 19.31 -13.62 -10.26
N THR A 200 20.20 -12.64 -10.11
CA THR A 200 21.04 -12.13 -11.20
C THR A 200 22.27 -13.01 -11.33
N PRO A 201 22.57 -13.60 -12.50
CA PRO A 201 23.76 -14.41 -12.71
C PRO A 201 25.05 -13.62 -12.48
N ALA A 202 26.08 -14.27 -11.97
CA ALA A 202 27.39 -13.66 -11.77
C ALA A 202 27.94 -13.16 -13.11
N GLY A 203 28.34 -11.88 -13.15
CA GLY A 203 28.86 -11.22 -14.37
C GLY A 203 27.83 -10.48 -15.22
N SER A 204 26.54 -10.53 -14.89
CA SER A 204 25.51 -9.70 -15.52
C SER A 204 25.34 -8.36 -14.80
N ASP A 205 24.98 -7.30 -15.54
CA ASP A 205 24.66 -6.01 -14.91
C ASP A 205 23.39 -6.17 -14.05
N PRO A 206 23.45 -5.83 -12.76
CA PRO A 206 22.26 -5.86 -11.88
C PRO A 206 21.09 -4.97 -12.35
N ASN A 207 21.30 -4.10 -13.31
CA ASN A 207 20.28 -3.25 -13.91
C ASN A 207 19.69 -3.83 -15.19
N ASP A 208 20.32 -4.82 -15.79
CA ASP A 208 19.81 -5.53 -16.99
C ASP A 208 19.03 -6.79 -16.56
N LEU A 209 17.87 -6.54 -15.94
CA LEU A 209 17.04 -7.59 -15.36
C LEU A 209 16.14 -8.22 -16.41
N ASN A 210 16.16 -9.55 -16.46
CA ASN A 210 15.11 -10.32 -17.14
C ASN A 210 13.73 -10.06 -16.45
N ILE A 211 12.67 -9.97 -17.26
CA ILE A 211 11.29 -9.78 -16.78
C ILE A 211 10.91 -10.82 -15.70
N MET A 212 11.33 -12.07 -15.87
CA MET A 212 11.04 -13.14 -14.91
C MET A 212 11.73 -12.90 -13.56
N THR A 213 12.97 -12.45 -13.56
CA THR A 213 13.70 -12.05 -12.35
C THR A 213 13.00 -10.90 -11.63
N THR A 214 12.55 -9.89 -12.39
CA THR A 214 11.83 -8.74 -11.85
C THR A 214 10.49 -9.15 -11.19
N ILE A 215 9.71 -10.00 -11.87
CA ILE A 215 8.42 -10.51 -11.35
C ILE A 215 8.65 -11.35 -10.09
N THR A 216 9.62 -12.26 -10.11
CA THR A 216 9.93 -13.12 -8.96
C THR A 216 10.42 -12.30 -7.76
N ALA A 217 11.33 -11.36 -7.98
CA ALA A 217 11.82 -10.46 -6.94
C ALA A 217 10.68 -9.59 -6.37
N GLY A 218 9.80 -9.08 -7.22
CA GLY A 218 8.62 -8.32 -6.80
C GLY A 218 7.63 -9.16 -5.99
N GLY A 219 7.39 -10.41 -6.37
CA GLY A 219 6.57 -11.35 -5.61
C GLY A 219 7.13 -11.62 -4.21
N LEU A 220 8.42 -11.94 -4.11
CA LEU A 220 9.10 -12.15 -2.82
C LEU A 220 9.09 -10.88 -1.94
N ALA A 221 9.30 -9.72 -2.55
CA ALA A 221 9.21 -8.43 -1.86
C ALA A 221 7.81 -8.16 -1.32
N GLY A 222 6.77 -8.45 -2.09
CA GLY A 222 5.38 -8.36 -1.66
C GLY A 222 5.06 -9.27 -0.48
N MET A 223 5.55 -10.52 -0.50
CA MET A 223 5.40 -11.45 0.63
C MET A 223 6.08 -10.93 1.89
N ALA A 224 7.31 -10.41 1.79
CA ALA A 224 8.05 -9.84 2.90
C ALA A 224 7.35 -8.60 3.49
N ASN A 225 6.80 -7.74 2.63
CA ASN A 225 5.99 -6.58 3.04
C ASN A 225 4.80 -7.03 3.89
N TRP A 226 3.99 -7.97 3.40
CA TRP A 226 2.80 -8.42 4.09
C TRP A 226 3.10 -9.18 5.38
N ALA A 227 4.19 -9.94 5.43
CA ALA A 227 4.61 -10.63 6.65
C ALA A 227 4.81 -9.66 7.84
N LEU A 228 5.33 -8.45 7.57
CA LEU A 228 5.48 -7.41 8.59
C LEU A 228 4.25 -6.49 8.73
N ALA A 229 3.48 -6.31 7.67
CA ALA A 229 2.35 -5.38 7.65
C ALA A 229 1.07 -5.96 8.26
N ILE A 230 0.86 -7.29 8.24
CA ILE A 230 -0.37 -7.93 8.73
C ILE A 230 -0.66 -7.60 10.21
N PRO A 231 0.28 -7.77 11.17
CA PRO A 231 -0.04 -7.51 12.57
C PRO A 231 -0.51 -6.07 12.85
N PRO A 232 0.21 -5.02 12.40
CA PRO A 232 -0.29 -3.65 12.58
C PRO A 232 -1.55 -3.34 11.78
N ASP A 233 -1.79 -4.02 10.63
CA ASP A 233 -3.01 -3.83 9.85
C ASP A 233 -4.26 -4.36 10.56
N VAL A 234 -4.16 -5.51 11.22
CA VAL A 234 -5.24 -6.06 12.06
C VAL A 234 -5.61 -5.08 13.18
N VAL A 235 -4.60 -4.59 13.92
CA VAL A 235 -4.81 -3.61 15.00
C VAL A 235 -5.42 -2.32 14.47
N LYS A 236 -4.93 -1.82 13.32
CA LYS A 236 -5.45 -0.62 12.66
C LYS A 236 -6.92 -0.77 12.27
N SER A 237 -7.26 -1.88 11.64
CA SER A 237 -8.63 -2.16 11.17
C SER A 237 -9.60 -2.20 12.34
N ARG A 238 -9.23 -2.84 13.46
CA ARG A 238 -10.02 -2.86 14.68
C ARG A 238 -10.14 -1.48 15.32
N TYR A 239 -9.04 -0.72 15.39
CA TYR A 239 -9.03 0.63 15.97
C TYR A 239 -9.87 1.63 15.17
N GLN A 240 -9.81 1.56 13.85
CA GLN A 240 -10.59 2.43 12.96
C GLN A 240 -12.07 2.05 12.87
N GLY A 241 -12.38 0.76 12.95
CA GLY A 241 -13.75 0.25 12.88
C GLY A 241 -14.54 0.33 14.20
N ALA A 242 -13.85 0.50 15.32
CA ALA A 242 -14.50 0.55 16.62
C ALA A 242 -15.16 1.92 16.90
N PRO A 243 -16.31 1.94 17.61
CA PRO A 243 -16.95 3.16 18.10
C PRO A 243 -15.98 4.03 18.90
N GLU A 244 -16.22 5.35 18.91
CA GLU A 244 -15.39 6.28 19.69
C GLU A 244 -15.44 5.93 21.19
N GLY A 245 -14.26 5.96 21.84
CA GLY A 245 -14.14 5.60 23.26
C GLY A 245 -13.86 4.14 23.57
N THR A 246 -14.00 3.21 22.60
CA THR A 246 -13.72 1.77 22.81
C THR A 246 -12.25 1.52 23.15
N TYR A 247 -11.35 2.21 22.48
CA TYR A 247 -9.91 2.14 22.69
C TYR A 247 -9.33 3.52 22.99
N LYS A 248 -8.48 3.60 24.03
CA LYS A 248 -7.81 4.85 24.41
C LYS A 248 -6.74 5.27 23.40
N SER A 249 -6.10 4.30 22.75
CA SER A 249 -5.03 4.51 21.77
C SER A 249 -4.86 3.28 20.86
N PHE A 250 -4.07 3.42 19.80
CA PHE A 250 -3.66 2.31 18.95
C PHE A 250 -2.98 1.18 19.75
N MET A 251 -2.12 1.52 20.72
CA MET A 251 -1.43 0.54 21.56
C MET A 251 -2.38 -0.16 22.54
N ASP A 252 -3.40 0.54 23.05
CA ASP A 252 -4.46 -0.07 23.88
C ASP A 252 -5.28 -1.09 23.05
N CYS A 253 -5.58 -0.78 21.80
CA CYS A 253 -6.22 -1.71 20.88
C CYS A 253 -5.33 -2.93 20.63
N ALA A 254 -4.03 -2.75 20.34
CA ALA A 254 -3.10 -3.84 20.13
C ALA A 254 -3.05 -4.78 21.35
N ARG A 255 -2.89 -4.20 22.56
CA ARG A 255 -2.84 -4.98 23.81
C ARG A 255 -4.13 -5.78 24.05
N LYS A 256 -5.29 -5.15 23.87
CA LYS A 256 -6.59 -5.81 24.05
C LYS A 256 -6.82 -6.91 23.01
N THR A 257 -6.38 -6.70 21.77
CA THR A 257 -6.46 -7.71 20.70
C THR A 257 -5.62 -8.94 21.04
N VAL A 258 -4.35 -8.74 21.44
CA VAL A 258 -3.47 -9.85 21.82
C VAL A 258 -3.97 -10.57 23.07
N MET A 259 -4.55 -9.85 24.04
CA MET A 259 -5.13 -10.46 25.24
C MET A 259 -6.40 -11.27 24.96
N ALA A 260 -7.23 -10.84 24.02
CA ALA A 260 -8.49 -11.50 23.68
C ALA A 260 -8.30 -12.69 22.73
N ASP A 261 -7.53 -12.51 21.67
CA ASP A 261 -7.47 -13.45 20.54
C ASP A 261 -6.08 -14.12 20.40
N GLY A 262 -5.10 -13.71 21.22
CA GLY A 262 -3.73 -14.17 21.13
C GLY A 262 -2.90 -13.47 20.05
N VAL A 263 -1.64 -13.92 19.88
CA VAL A 263 -0.70 -13.35 18.91
C VAL A 263 -1.01 -13.83 17.49
N GLY A 264 -1.79 -14.89 17.33
CA GLY A 264 -2.17 -15.44 16.02
C GLY A 264 -3.50 -14.93 15.47
N ALA A 265 -4.05 -13.87 16.04
CA ALA A 265 -5.35 -13.29 15.67
C ALA A 265 -5.35 -12.56 14.33
#